data_0efd2c1b251131aa76e19d32be8fe944
#
_entry.id   0efd2c1b251131aa76e19d32be8fe944
#
_cell.length_a   1.000
_cell.length_b   1.000
_cell.length_c   1.000
_cell.angle_alpha   90.00
_cell.angle_beta   90.00
_cell.angle_gamma   90.00
#
_symmetry.space_group_name_H-M   'P 1'
#
loop_
_entity.id
_entity.type
_entity.pdbx_description
1 polymer ?
#
loop_
_entity_poly.entity_id
_entity_poly.type
_entity_poly.pdbx_seq_one_letter_code
_entity_poly.pdbx_strand_id
1 'polypeptide(L)'
;AGGGHVVRALPSYCASFLDYVCLGDVEELGEVVRDAFGPQYAAEEHHPRFDLAHYIGRVGHVESSRYCNFSCSFCTLTGEGRPYLPVSADELRRQLQAVGRKTYIGINDNNFFGNNRKSFKERVAVMREGVESGLFRGWTALVTNDFFLKRENLELVRDAGCTGLFSGVESFDTAWTSRHNKHQNAVRPQVEVIRECLEAGVTFLYGMMVDLATRTIADIRAELDFIVGCPEIPLPSYISIPIPIPGTPFFYECLDSGRILPGTRFRDLDATTISVATLDPLAEAAEFARDLQSMRGYRARIARHSVRFAAANRRHLSPVKLGLALYNAALLCEPLLTTLPKNTGQAAGRRTHVSGTEPLDGFYRPKFRVDSRFEKAFQPTVLIDARGCLNEEIADDIAAGRDALLPRRGAVAAV
;
A
#
# COMPACT_ATOMS: atom_id res chain seq x y z
N ALA A 1 -0.54 -12.22 -21.04
CA ALA A 1 0.73 -11.86 -20.38
C ALA A 1 0.49 -11.37 -18.96
N GLY A 2 1.44 -11.58 -18.08
CA GLY A 2 1.40 -11.09 -16.69
C GLY A 2 2.75 -10.52 -16.26
N GLY A 3 2.72 -9.60 -15.29
CA GLY A 3 3.90 -8.97 -14.72
C GLY A 3 3.65 -8.50 -13.28
N GLY A 4 4.62 -7.81 -12.69
CA GLY A 4 4.54 -7.29 -11.34
C GLY A 4 5.01 -8.27 -10.26
N HIS A 5 4.75 -7.93 -9.00
CA HIS A 5 5.34 -8.63 -7.86
C HIS A 5 5.05 -10.14 -7.84
N VAL A 6 3.80 -10.54 -8.03
CA VAL A 6 3.40 -11.96 -7.98
C VAL A 6 4.12 -12.78 -9.04
N VAL A 7 4.23 -12.26 -10.27
CA VAL A 7 4.94 -12.93 -11.37
C VAL A 7 6.44 -13.03 -11.08
N ARG A 8 7.03 -12.01 -10.46
CA ARG A 8 8.45 -12.03 -10.04
C ARG A 8 8.71 -13.00 -8.89
N ALA A 9 7.75 -13.10 -7.96
CA ALA A 9 7.88 -14.01 -6.82
C ALA A 9 7.60 -15.47 -7.17
N LEU A 10 6.76 -15.73 -8.18
CA LEU A 10 6.27 -17.04 -8.56
C LEU A 10 6.27 -17.21 -10.10
N PRO A 11 7.42 -17.06 -10.77
CA PRO A 11 7.49 -17.01 -12.23
C PRO A 11 7.07 -18.33 -12.89
N SER A 12 7.55 -19.47 -12.39
CA SER A 12 7.25 -20.78 -12.95
C SER A 12 5.79 -21.15 -12.76
N TYR A 13 5.25 -20.86 -11.58
CA TYR A 13 3.82 -21.05 -11.31
C TYR A 13 2.97 -20.18 -12.24
N CYS A 14 3.28 -18.92 -12.41
CA CYS A 14 2.54 -18.03 -13.32
C CYS A 14 2.65 -18.45 -14.78
N ALA A 15 3.80 -18.94 -15.22
CA ALA A 15 4.00 -19.47 -16.57
C ALA A 15 3.15 -20.71 -16.88
N SER A 16 2.65 -21.42 -15.86
CA SER A 16 1.77 -22.57 -16.05
C SER A 16 0.37 -22.22 -16.59
N PHE A 17 -0.03 -20.93 -16.52
CA PHE A 17 -1.34 -20.47 -16.99
C PHE A 17 -1.32 -19.14 -17.73
N LEU A 18 -0.14 -18.48 -17.83
CA LEU A 18 0.06 -17.28 -18.64
C LEU A 18 0.93 -17.66 -19.84
N ASP A 19 0.54 -17.22 -21.05
CA ASP A 19 1.33 -17.47 -22.25
C ASP A 19 2.69 -16.73 -22.19
N TYR A 20 2.73 -15.57 -21.52
CA TYR A 20 3.93 -14.74 -21.36
C TYR A 20 4.01 -14.19 -19.94
N VAL A 21 5.19 -14.24 -19.35
CA VAL A 21 5.53 -13.63 -18.07
C VAL A 21 6.60 -12.55 -18.29
N CYS A 22 6.34 -11.33 -17.78
CA CYS A 22 7.29 -10.23 -17.82
C CYS A 22 7.86 -10.05 -16.42
N LEU A 23 9.14 -10.40 -16.23
CA LEU A 23 9.84 -10.24 -14.95
C LEU A 23 10.39 -8.82 -14.78
N GLY A 24 10.46 -8.06 -15.87
CA GLY A 24 10.91 -6.69 -15.92
C GLY A 24 9.84 -5.64 -15.60
N ASP A 25 10.19 -4.39 -15.85
CA ASP A 25 9.28 -3.27 -15.82
C ASP A 25 8.56 -3.08 -17.15
N VAL A 26 7.71 -2.05 -17.23
CA VAL A 26 6.95 -1.75 -18.46
C VAL A 26 7.86 -1.46 -19.65
N GLU A 27 9.07 -0.94 -19.42
CA GLU A 27 10.06 -0.69 -20.44
C GLU A 27 10.59 -1.98 -21.10
N GLU A 28 10.59 -3.08 -20.37
CA GLU A 28 11.00 -4.40 -20.86
C GLU A 28 9.86 -5.17 -21.57
N LEU A 29 8.64 -4.62 -21.54
CA LEU A 29 7.46 -5.22 -22.18
C LEU A 29 7.61 -5.34 -23.70
N GLY A 30 8.45 -4.52 -24.31
CA GLY A 30 8.73 -4.55 -25.77
C GLY A 30 9.22 -5.89 -26.28
N GLU A 31 10.02 -6.60 -25.48
CA GLU A 31 10.49 -7.96 -25.83
C GLU A 31 9.33 -8.95 -25.84
N VAL A 32 8.47 -8.89 -24.82
CA VAL A 32 7.27 -9.72 -24.74
C VAL A 32 6.32 -9.43 -25.92
N VAL A 33 6.12 -8.18 -26.27
CA VAL A 33 5.28 -7.78 -27.42
C VAL A 33 5.89 -8.27 -28.74
N ARG A 34 7.21 -8.17 -28.90
CA ARG A 34 7.91 -8.65 -30.10
C ARG A 34 7.77 -10.15 -30.27
N ASP A 35 7.92 -10.90 -29.19
CA ASP A 35 7.80 -12.34 -29.21
C ASP A 35 6.34 -12.79 -29.43
N ALA A 36 5.38 -12.16 -28.78
CA ALA A 36 3.95 -12.51 -28.84
C ALA A 36 3.29 -12.14 -30.18
N PHE A 37 3.64 -10.99 -30.76
CA PHE A 37 2.88 -10.38 -31.87
C PHE A 37 3.74 -10.03 -33.08
N GLY A 38 5.05 -10.10 -32.97
CA GLY A 38 6.00 -9.74 -34.01
C GLY A 38 6.64 -8.36 -33.83
N PRO A 39 7.80 -8.14 -34.47
CA PRO A 39 8.62 -6.94 -34.27
C PRO A 39 7.92 -5.64 -34.69
N GLN A 40 6.97 -5.69 -35.61
CA GLN A 40 6.23 -4.54 -36.09
C GLN A 40 5.31 -3.91 -35.02
N TYR A 41 5.02 -4.63 -33.92
CA TYR A 41 4.19 -4.17 -32.82
C TYR A 41 5.03 -3.74 -31.60
N ALA A 42 6.32 -4.03 -31.59
CA ALA A 42 7.22 -3.61 -30.52
C ALA A 42 7.58 -2.14 -30.69
N ALA A 43 7.14 -1.30 -29.77
CA ALA A 43 7.58 0.09 -29.72
C ALA A 43 9.02 0.18 -29.17
N GLU A 44 9.79 1.15 -29.64
CA GLU A 44 11.12 1.45 -29.08
C GLU A 44 11.03 2.05 -27.68
N GLU A 45 9.99 2.84 -27.43
CA GLU A 45 9.69 3.43 -26.13
C GLU A 45 8.28 3.04 -25.67
N HIS A 46 8.15 2.61 -24.42
CA HIS A 46 6.88 2.28 -23.81
C HIS A 46 6.51 3.34 -22.78
N HIS A 47 5.43 4.06 -23.07
CA HIS A 47 4.87 5.04 -22.15
C HIS A 47 3.52 4.56 -21.64
N PRO A 48 3.29 4.62 -20.30
CA PRO A 48 1.96 4.40 -19.77
C PRO A 48 0.93 5.34 -20.42
N ARG A 49 -0.24 4.82 -20.69
CA ARG A 49 -1.35 5.55 -21.33
C ARG A 49 -1.99 6.54 -20.34
N PHE A 50 -1.21 7.52 -19.87
CA PHE A 50 -1.68 8.58 -18.98
C PHE A 50 -2.84 9.39 -19.56
N ASP A 51 -2.95 9.45 -20.89
CA ASP A 51 -4.08 10.06 -21.59
C ASP A 51 -5.42 9.39 -21.24
N LEU A 52 -5.45 8.09 -20.92
CA LEU A 52 -6.66 7.41 -20.48
C LEU A 52 -7.15 7.90 -19.12
N ALA A 53 -6.29 8.52 -18.31
CA ALA A 53 -6.69 9.17 -17.07
C ALA A 53 -7.64 10.37 -17.31
N HIS A 54 -7.78 10.82 -18.55
CA HIS A 54 -8.78 11.82 -18.94
C HIS A 54 -10.21 11.40 -18.54
N TYR A 55 -10.51 10.11 -18.60
CA TYR A 55 -11.81 9.56 -18.22
C TYR A 55 -12.00 9.38 -16.71
N ILE A 56 -10.95 9.57 -15.89
CA ILE A 56 -10.99 9.42 -14.43
C ILE A 56 -11.22 10.81 -13.80
N GLY A 57 -12.46 11.26 -13.77
CA GLY A 57 -12.93 12.39 -12.99
C GLY A 57 -11.98 13.60 -12.85
N ARG A 58 -11.96 14.20 -11.63
CA ARG A 58 -11.22 15.44 -11.34
C ARG A 58 -9.80 15.22 -10.79
N VAL A 59 -9.46 14.00 -10.45
CA VAL A 59 -8.12 13.65 -9.96
C VAL A 59 -7.35 12.94 -11.07
N GLY A 60 -6.15 13.39 -11.33
CA GLY A 60 -5.20 12.73 -12.23
C GLY A 60 -4.14 12.00 -11.42
N HIS A 61 -3.47 11.04 -12.03
CA HIS A 61 -2.39 10.28 -11.43
C HIS A 61 -1.17 10.28 -12.32
N VAL A 62 0.00 10.43 -11.72
CA VAL A 62 1.31 10.34 -12.40
C VAL A 62 2.28 9.55 -11.53
N GLU A 63 3.35 9.07 -12.14
CA GLU A 63 4.45 8.38 -11.47
C GLU A 63 5.72 9.22 -11.64
N SER A 64 6.36 9.59 -10.54
CA SER A 64 7.61 10.36 -10.58
C SER A 64 8.83 9.60 -10.06
N SER A 65 8.59 8.41 -9.49
CA SER A 65 9.64 7.45 -9.12
C SER A 65 9.05 6.06 -8.93
N ARG A 66 9.90 5.05 -9.06
CA ARG A 66 9.58 3.64 -8.75
C ARG A 66 10.45 3.12 -7.63
N TYR A 67 9.95 2.06 -6.99
CA TYR A 67 10.63 1.39 -5.88
C TYR A 67 10.83 2.27 -4.66
N CYS A 68 11.59 1.78 -3.70
CA CYS A 68 11.87 2.45 -2.44
C CYS A 68 13.33 2.20 -2.04
N ASN A 69 13.93 3.17 -1.38
CA ASN A 69 15.28 3.05 -0.83
C ASN A 69 15.33 2.41 0.57
N PHE A 70 14.19 1.94 1.09
CA PHE A 70 14.08 1.22 2.36
C PHE A 70 13.73 -0.25 2.13
N SER A 71 13.98 -1.08 3.16
CA SER A 71 13.83 -2.54 3.11
C SER A 71 12.97 -3.09 4.24
N CYS A 72 11.76 -2.52 4.41
CA CYS A 72 10.78 -3.00 5.40
C CYS A 72 10.44 -4.47 5.15
N SER A 73 10.40 -5.30 6.21
CA SER A 73 10.31 -6.76 6.08
C SER A 73 9.01 -7.26 5.42
N PHE A 74 7.92 -6.54 5.60
CA PHE A 74 6.60 -6.89 5.04
C PHE A 74 6.36 -6.35 3.62
N CYS A 75 7.26 -5.49 3.10
CA CYS A 75 7.04 -4.77 1.86
C CYS A 75 7.43 -5.59 0.63
N THR A 76 6.55 -5.66 -0.38
CA THR A 76 6.81 -6.33 -1.65
C THR A 76 8.01 -5.75 -2.39
N LEU A 77 8.24 -4.44 -2.28
CA LEU A 77 9.39 -3.77 -2.90
C LEU A 77 10.73 -4.29 -2.35
N THR A 78 10.75 -4.68 -1.06
CA THR A 78 11.91 -5.34 -0.47
C THR A 78 12.14 -6.70 -1.10
N GLY A 79 11.07 -7.46 -1.33
CA GLY A 79 11.12 -8.74 -2.04
C GLY A 79 11.59 -8.59 -3.49
N GLU A 80 11.14 -7.57 -4.19
CA GLU A 80 11.59 -7.27 -5.55
C GLU A 80 13.05 -6.85 -5.62
N GLY A 81 13.55 -6.18 -4.58
CA GLY A 81 14.94 -5.79 -4.41
C GLY A 81 15.51 -4.92 -5.50
N ARG A 82 14.67 -4.17 -6.20
CA ARG A 82 15.08 -3.23 -7.24
C ARG A 82 15.50 -1.90 -6.61
N PRO A 83 16.52 -1.23 -7.18
CA PRO A 83 16.97 0.06 -6.67
C PRO A 83 15.90 1.14 -6.93
N TYR A 84 15.86 2.16 -6.07
CA TYR A 84 15.03 3.33 -6.29
C TYR A 84 15.34 3.99 -7.64
N LEU A 85 14.33 4.26 -8.44
CA LEU A 85 14.43 4.79 -9.80
C LEU A 85 13.62 6.09 -9.91
N PRO A 86 14.25 7.27 -9.92
CA PRO A 86 13.55 8.53 -10.17
C PRO A 86 13.25 8.71 -11.66
N VAL A 87 12.08 9.22 -11.95
CA VAL A 87 11.70 9.69 -13.29
C VAL A 87 12.30 11.07 -13.52
N SER A 88 12.71 11.38 -14.75
CA SER A 88 13.24 12.70 -15.11
C SER A 88 12.17 13.80 -15.02
N ALA A 89 12.60 15.04 -14.80
CA ALA A 89 11.68 16.18 -14.78
C ALA A 89 10.90 16.32 -16.10
N ASP A 90 11.54 16.04 -17.24
CA ASP A 90 10.91 16.14 -18.57
C ASP A 90 9.88 15.04 -18.79
N GLU A 91 10.16 13.82 -18.34
CA GLU A 91 9.18 12.75 -18.36
C GLU A 91 7.97 13.07 -17.46
N LEU A 92 8.19 13.59 -16.26
CA LEU A 92 7.08 14.00 -15.39
C LEU A 92 6.23 15.11 -16.02
N ARG A 93 6.84 16.09 -16.72
CA ARG A 93 6.10 17.10 -17.50
C ARG A 93 5.27 16.46 -18.60
N ARG A 94 5.83 15.48 -19.33
CA ARG A 94 5.14 14.76 -20.40
C ARG A 94 3.92 14.01 -19.86
N GLN A 95 4.05 13.32 -18.72
CA GLN A 95 2.95 12.64 -18.08
C GLN A 95 1.83 13.62 -17.66
N LEU A 96 2.19 14.74 -17.03
CA LEU A 96 1.23 15.78 -16.62
C LEU A 96 0.49 16.38 -17.83
N GLN A 97 1.17 16.59 -18.94
CA GLN A 97 0.56 17.06 -20.19
C GLN A 97 -0.41 16.03 -20.77
N ALA A 98 -0.02 14.73 -20.76
CA ALA A 98 -0.87 13.64 -21.23
C ALA A 98 -2.12 13.46 -20.36
N VAL A 99 -2.01 13.56 -19.03
CA VAL A 99 -3.15 13.55 -18.10
C VAL A 99 -4.08 14.73 -18.33
N GLY A 100 -3.54 15.87 -18.76
CA GLY A 100 -4.28 17.09 -19.02
C GLY A 100 -4.77 17.79 -17.75
N ARG A 101 -5.66 18.78 -17.94
CA ARG A 101 -6.15 19.61 -16.84
C ARG A 101 -6.99 18.82 -15.84
N LYS A 102 -6.59 18.85 -14.56
CA LYS A 102 -7.27 18.19 -13.43
C LYS A 102 -7.46 19.17 -12.26
N THR A 103 -8.28 18.81 -11.29
CA THR A 103 -8.39 19.59 -10.05
C THR A 103 -7.21 19.28 -9.14
N TYR A 104 -6.86 18.01 -9.01
CA TYR A 104 -5.74 17.54 -8.18
C TYR A 104 -4.95 16.46 -8.91
N ILE A 105 -3.66 16.36 -8.56
CA ILE A 105 -2.78 15.28 -9.01
C ILE A 105 -2.35 14.43 -7.81
N GLY A 106 -2.54 13.12 -7.90
CA GLY A 106 -1.91 12.13 -7.03
C GLY A 106 -0.61 11.63 -7.66
N ILE A 107 0.49 11.73 -6.95
CA ILE A 107 1.75 11.10 -7.34
C ILE A 107 1.75 9.71 -6.73
N ASN A 108 1.78 8.67 -7.59
CA ASN A 108 1.67 7.27 -7.22
C ASN A 108 3.03 6.61 -6.90
N ASP A 109 3.97 7.40 -6.42
CA ASP A 109 5.27 6.90 -6.00
C ASP A 109 5.17 6.10 -4.70
N ASN A 110 6.04 5.11 -4.53
CA ASN A 110 6.20 4.44 -3.25
C ASN A 110 7.01 5.29 -2.25
N ASN A 111 7.86 6.18 -2.75
CA ASN A 111 8.60 7.19 -1.99
C ASN A 111 8.97 8.37 -2.87
N PHE A 112 8.15 9.41 -2.87
CA PHE A 112 8.38 10.63 -3.65
C PHE A 112 9.69 11.35 -3.27
N PHE A 113 10.11 11.29 -2.00
CA PHE A 113 11.36 11.91 -1.55
C PHE A 113 12.59 11.19 -2.12
N GLY A 114 12.62 9.85 -1.99
CA GLY A 114 13.71 9.01 -2.48
C GLY A 114 15.04 9.25 -1.75
N ASN A 115 16.15 9.01 -2.44
CA ASN A 115 17.51 9.10 -1.91
C ASN A 115 18.37 10.19 -2.60
N ASN A 116 17.80 10.98 -3.49
CA ASN A 116 18.52 12.02 -4.24
C ASN A 116 17.80 13.37 -4.12
N ARG A 117 18.36 14.27 -3.30
CA ARG A 117 17.77 15.59 -3.03
C ARG A 117 17.69 16.48 -4.27
N LYS A 118 18.62 16.36 -5.23
CA LYS A 118 18.57 17.15 -6.47
C LYS A 118 17.36 16.74 -7.30
N SER A 119 17.24 15.46 -7.59
CA SER A 119 16.11 14.90 -8.32
C SER A 119 14.76 15.18 -7.64
N PHE A 120 14.69 15.09 -6.29
CA PHE A 120 13.49 15.49 -5.53
C PHE A 120 13.12 16.94 -5.78
N LYS A 121 14.07 17.89 -5.71
CA LYS A 121 13.83 19.32 -5.95
C LYS A 121 13.36 19.60 -7.37
N GLU A 122 13.94 18.92 -8.37
CA GLU A 122 13.54 19.03 -9.76
C GLU A 122 12.08 18.60 -9.97
N ARG A 123 11.67 17.48 -9.39
CA ARG A 123 10.28 17.02 -9.46
C ARG A 123 9.31 17.96 -8.74
N VAL A 124 9.68 18.49 -7.57
CA VAL A 124 8.89 19.52 -6.88
C VAL A 124 8.74 20.79 -7.71
N ALA A 125 9.79 21.19 -8.44
CA ALA A 125 9.72 22.34 -9.35
C ALA A 125 8.70 22.12 -10.49
N VAL A 126 8.68 20.92 -11.08
CA VAL A 126 7.67 20.55 -12.10
C VAL A 126 6.25 20.61 -11.52
N MET A 127 6.04 20.14 -10.30
CA MET A 127 4.72 20.22 -9.66
C MET A 127 4.31 21.67 -9.40
N ARG A 128 5.24 22.55 -9.03
CA ARG A 128 5.01 23.99 -8.90
C ARG A 128 4.61 24.62 -10.23
N GLU A 129 5.35 24.34 -11.30
CA GLU A 129 5.02 24.80 -12.66
C GLU A 129 3.58 24.42 -13.07
N GLY A 130 3.16 23.18 -12.74
CA GLY A 130 1.81 22.71 -13.01
C GLY A 130 0.72 23.47 -12.24
N VAL A 131 0.98 23.86 -10.99
CA VAL A 131 0.06 24.70 -10.21
C VAL A 131 0.03 26.13 -10.74
N GLU A 132 1.19 26.74 -11.00
CA GLU A 132 1.32 28.12 -11.50
C GLU A 132 0.69 28.30 -12.87
N SER A 133 0.81 27.30 -13.76
CA SER A 133 0.15 27.30 -15.08
C SER A 133 -1.35 27.02 -15.03
N GLY A 134 -1.90 26.64 -13.86
CA GLY A 134 -3.30 26.30 -13.69
C GLY A 134 -3.68 24.93 -14.29
N LEU A 135 -2.70 24.07 -14.55
CA LEU A 135 -2.92 22.70 -15.00
C LEU A 135 -3.66 21.89 -13.91
N PHE A 136 -3.32 22.14 -12.64
CA PHE A 136 -4.05 21.63 -11.48
C PHE A 136 -3.95 22.61 -10.29
N ARG A 137 -4.79 22.40 -9.26
CA ARG A 137 -4.86 23.30 -8.10
C ARG A 137 -3.97 22.86 -6.94
N GLY A 138 -3.56 21.60 -6.94
CA GLY A 138 -2.74 21.01 -5.88
C GLY A 138 -2.46 19.55 -6.15
N TRP A 139 -1.62 18.97 -5.32
CA TRP A 139 -1.18 17.59 -5.46
C TRP A 139 -0.92 16.92 -4.13
N THR A 140 -0.86 15.58 -4.16
CA THR A 140 -0.52 14.73 -3.02
C THR A 140 0.57 13.74 -3.42
N ALA A 141 1.38 13.32 -2.48
CA ALA A 141 2.40 12.31 -2.70
C ALA A 141 2.58 11.41 -1.48
N LEU A 142 3.24 10.27 -1.69
CA LEU A 142 3.66 9.32 -0.67
C LEU A 142 5.13 9.55 -0.36
N VAL A 143 5.44 9.71 0.93
CA VAL A 143 6.82 9.92 1.43
C VAL A 143 7.10 8.99 2.59
N THR A 144 8.38 8.76 2.85
CA THR A 144 8.85 8.10 4.06
C THR A 144 9.25 9.12 5.12
N ASN A 145 9.33 8.71 6.40
CA ASN A 145 9.53 9.66 7.51
C ASN A 145 10.87 10.39 7.51
N ASP A 146 11.88 9.90 6.80
CA ASP A 146 13.14 10.61 6.57
C ASP A 146 12.95 11.94 5.83
N PHE A 147 11.89 12.11 5.05
CA PHE A 147 11.49 13.38 4.46
C PHE A 147 11.34 14.49 5.51
N PHE A 148 10.79 14.17 6.68
CA PHE A 148 10.50 15.12 7.75
C PHE A 148 11.70 15.48 8.62
N LEU A 149 12.88 14.90 8.37
CA LEU A 149 14.11 15.27 9.09
C LEU A 149 14.54 16.71 8.81
N LYS A 150 14.11 17.29 7.71
CA LYS A 150 14.42 18.66 7.32
C LYS A 150 13.14 19.45 7.06
N ARG A 151 12.86 20.43 7.90
CA ARG A 151 11.69 21.32 7.78
C ARG A 151 11.60 22.00 6.41
N GLU A 152 12.76 22.31 5.81
CA GLU A 152 12.85 22.87 4.46
C GLU A 152 12.14 22.01 3.39
N ASN A 153 12.06 20.70 3.58
CA ASN A 153 11.35 19.83 2.63
C ASN A 153 9.83 20.11 2.68
N LEU A 154 9.27 20.30 3.88
CA LEU A 154 7.86 20.67 4.05
C LEU A 154 7.55 22.05 3.42
N GLU A 155 8.41 23.03 3.65
CA GLU A 155 8.27 24.37 3.07
C GLU A 155 8.31 24.30 1.54
N LEU A 156 9.25 23.53 0.99
CA LEU A 156 9.40 23.37 -0.45
C LEU A 156 8.15 22.76 -1.12
N VAL A 157 7.59 21.70 -0.56
CA VAL A 157 6.40 21.06 -1.13
C VAL A 157 5.13 21.89 -0.90
N ARG A 158 5.00 22.53 0.27
CA ARG A 158 3.91 23.47 0.56
C ARG A 158 3.85 24.58 -0.49
N ASP A 159 5.00 25.23 -0.72
CA ASP A 159 5.13 26.37 -1.65
C ASP A 159 4.97 25.96 -3.11
N ALA A 160 5.12 24.68 -3.40
CA ALA A 160 4.81 24.06 -4.69
C ALA A 160 3.34 23.58 -4.81
N GLY A 161 2.46 23.90 -3.86
CA GLY A 161 1.04 23.58 -3.92
C GLY A 161 0.68 22.17 -3.45
N CYS A 162 1.54 21.51 -2.66
CA CYS A 162 1.19 20.24 -2.02
C CYS A 162 0.00 20.44 -1.06
N THR A 163 -1.01 19.60 -1.20
CA THR A 163 -2.21 19.61 -0.34
C THR A 163 -2.13 18.57 0.77
N GLY A 164 -1.44 17.46 0.53
CA GLY A 164 -1.30 16.41 1.51
C GLY A 164 -0.16 15.46 1.20
N LEU A 165 0.44 14.92 2.25
CA LEU A 165 1.45 13.87 2.20
C LEU A 165 0.93 12.63 2.90
N PHE A 166 1.07 11.48 2.25
CA PHE A 166 0.85 10.19 2.87
C PHE A 166 2.19 9.63 3.36
N SER A 167 2.23 9.13 4.60
CA SER A 167 3.36 8.36 5.11
C SER A 167 2.90 7.08 5.78
N GLY A 168 3.63 6.00 5.54
CA GLY A 168 3.39 4.73 6.21
C GLY A 168 3.82 4.81 7.66
N VAL A 169 2.95 5.26 8.55
CA VAL A 169 3.18 5.25 10.02
C VAL A 169 3.21 3.82 10.53
N GLU A 170 2.27 3.01 10.09
CA GLU A 170 2.03 1.60 10.41
C GLU A 170 1.75 1.35 11.89
N SER A 171 2.55 1.90 12.80
CA SER A 171 2.36 1.84 14.24
C SER A 171 3.10 2.99 14.94
N PHE A 172 2.57 3.45 16.06
CA PHE A 172 3.27 4.36 16.98
C PHE A 172 4.21 3.62 17.94
N ASP A 173 4.18 2.28 17.92
CA ASP A 173 5.10 1.43 18.66
C ASP A 173 6.45 1.33 17.93
N THR A 174 7.48 1.96 18.51
CA THR A 174 8.83 1.98 17.94
C THR A 174 9.50 0.60 17.98
N ALA A 175 9.14 -0.28 18.92
CA ALA A 175 9.66 -1.64 18.97
C ALA A 175 9.12 -2.45 17.79
N TRP A 176 7.84 -2.28 17.46
CA TRP A 176 7.22 -2.92 16.30
C TRP A 176 7.85 -2.42 14.98
N THR A 177 7.99 -1.11 14.80
CA THR A 177 8.57 -0.55 13.57
C THR A 177 10.03 -0.99 13.38
N SER A 178 10.80 -1.08 14.46
CA SER A 178 12.19 -1.57 14.43
C SER A 178 12.28 -3.05 14.07
N ARG A 179 11.39 -3.89 14.61
CA ARG A 179 11.31 -5.33 14.28
C ARG A 179 11.08 -5.54 12.79
N HIS A 180 10.27 -4.71 12.16
CA HIS A 180 9.96 -4.78 10.73
C HIS A 180 10.92 -3.98 9.84
N ASN A 181 12.11 -3.65 10.35
CA ASN A 181 13.14 -2.89 9.63
C ASN A 181 12.63 -1.55 9.05
N LYS A 182 11.71 -0.90 9.79
CA LYS A 182 11.15 0.41 9.42
C LYS A 182 11.80 1.53 10.25
N HIS A 183 13.12 1.54 10.25
CA HIS A 183 13.93 2.44 11.09
C HIS A 183 13.69 3.92 10.80
N GLN A 184 13.32 4.29 9.56
CA GLN A 184 12.97 5.67 9.20
C GLN A 184 11.83 6.25 10.04
N ASN A 185 10.97 5.40 10.62
CA ASN A 185 9.88 5.83 11.49
C ASN A 185 10.30 6.02 12.96
N ALA A 186 11.45 5.49 13.34
CA ALA A 186 11.95 5.58 14.71
C ALA A 186 12.89 6.80 14.95
N VAL A 187 13.24 7.55 13.90
CA VAL A 187 14.20 8.66 13.97
C VAL A 187 13.66 9.86 14.78
N ARG A 188 12.34 10.08 14.70
CA ARG A 188 11.63 11.13 15.44
C ARG A 188 10.29 10.62 15.95
N PRO A 189 9.76 11.16 17.08
CA PRO A 189 8.41 10.86 17.53
C PRO A 189 7.38 11.17 16.44
N GLN A 190 6.61 10.17 16.01
CA GLN A 190 5.70 10.30 14.86
C GLN A 190 4.62 11.38 15.09
N VAL A 191 4.15 11.56 16.32
CA VAL A 191 3.18 12.62 16.66
C VAL A 191 3.76 14.01 16.37
N GLU A 192 5.04 14.24 16.69
CA GLU A 192 5.71 15.52 16.40
C GLU A 192 5.82 15.76 14.89
N VAL A 193 6.20 14.72 14.13
CA VAL A 193 6.28 14.77 12.66
C VAL A 193 4.92 15.12 12.06
N ILE A 194 3.85 14.48 12.52
CA ILE A 194 2.49 14.74 12.04
C ILE A 194 2.07 16.18 12.38
N ARG A 195 2.29 16.61 13.61
CA ARG A 195 1.96 17.98 14.04
C ARG A 195 2.68 19.04 13.21
N GLU A 196 4.00 18.90 13.02
CA GLU A 196 4.78 19.84 12.20
C GLU A 196 4.28 19.92 10.75
N CYS A 197 3.86 18.78 10.18
CA CYS A 197 3.29 18.75 8.84
C CYS A 197 1.97 19.55 8.76
N LEU A 198 1.08 19.36 9.74
CA LEU A 198 -0.18 20.09 9.83
C LEU A 198 0.04 21.58 10.08
N GLU A 199 0.95 21.96 11.00
CA GLU A 199 1.34 23.34 11.30
C GLU A 199 1.96 24.05 10.08
N ALA A 200 2.69 23.29 9.23
CA ALA A 200 3.18 23.81 7.96
C ALA A 200 2.08 24.00 6.90
N GLY A 201 0.84 23.66 7.20
CA GLY A 201 -0.29 23.77 6.28
C GLY A 201 -0.37 22.69 5.22
N VAL A 202 0.18 21.51 5.48
CA VAL A 202 0.10 20.31 4.63
C VAL A 202 -0.68 19.24 5.38
N THR A 203 -1.67 18.63 4.75
CA THR A 203 -2.42 17.52 5.35
C THR A 203 -1.54 16.30 5.49
N PHE A 204 -1.55 15.67 6.66
CA PHE A 204 -0.86 14.40 6.88
C PHE A 204 -1.88 13.25 6.78
N LEU A 205 -1.56 12.26 5.95
CA LEU A 205 -2.34 11.04 5.75
C LEU A 205 -1.46 9.84 6.11
N TYR A 206 -2.03 8.79 6.70
CA TYR A 206 -1.26 7.60 7.04
C TYR A 206 -2.10 6.33 7.13
N GLY A 207 -1.44 5.18 6.99
CA GLY A 207 -1.98 3.86 7.25
C GLY A 207 -1.51 3.29 8.58
N MET A 208 -2.28 2.35 9.13
CA MET A 208 -1.96 1.58 10.33
C MET A 208 -1.95 0.10 10.02
N MET A 209 -1.04 -0.64 10.67
CA MET A 209 -1.00 -2.09 10.66
C MET A 209 -1.35 -2.68 12.03
N VAL A 210 -2.32 -3.58 12.04
CA VAL A 210 -2.75 -4.32 13.23
C VAL A 210 -2.13 -5.70 13.18
N ASP A 211 -0.96 -5.85 13.79
CA ASP A 211 -0.20 -7.10 13.78
C ASP A 211 -0.55 -7.96 14.99
N LEU A 212 -1.56 -8.80 14.83
CA LEU A 212 -2.01 -9.76 15.83
C LEU A 212 -1.03 -10.94 16.04
N ALA A 213 -0.06 -11.10 15.15
CA ALA A 213 0.95 -12.17 15.28
C ALA A 213 2.10 -11.81 16.25
N THR A 214 2.34 -10.51 16.49
CA THR A 214 3.43 -10.05 17.36
C THR A 214 2.98 -9.08 18.45
N ARG A 215 1.71 -8.68 18.46
CA ARG A 215 1.10 -7.79 19.46
C ARG A 215 -0.22 -8.37 19.97
N THR A 216 -0.51 -8.16 21.24
CA THR A 216 -1.78 -8.58 21.83
C THR A 216 -2.92 -7.64 21.40
N ILE A 217 -4.16 -8.13 21.48
CA ILE A 217 -5.36 -7.30 21.29
C ILE A 217 -5.37 -6.12 22.25
N ALA A 218 -4.87 -6.31 23.48
CA ALA A 218 -4.77 -5.25 24.48
C ALA A 218 -3.82 -4.14 24.05
N ASP A 219 -2.64 -4.47 23.51
CA ASP A 219 -1.67 -3.50 23.00
C ASP A 219 -2.24 -2.69 21.82
N ILE A 220 -2.90 -3.39 20.90
CA ILE A 220 -3.53 -2.75 19.73
C ILE A 220 -4.67 -1.82 20.15
N ARG A 221 -5.51 -2.25 21.10
CA ARG A 221 -6.57 -1.39 21.66
C ARG A 221 -6.00 -0.16 22.33
N ALA A 222 -4.92 -0.28 23.10
CA ALA A 222 -4.25 0.83 23.74
C ALA A 222 -3.74 1.85 22.70
N GLU A 223 -3.16 1.39 21.60
CA GLU A 223 -2.72 2.25 20.50
C GLU A 223 -3.89 2.94 19.78
N LEU A 224 -4.97 2.22 19.50
CA LEU A 224 -6.19 2.81 18.91
C LEU A 224 -6.81 3.84 19.85
N ASP A 225 -6.82 3.57 21.15
CA ASP A 225 -7.31 4.48 22.18
C ASP A 225 -6.47 5.76 22.26
N PHE A 226 -5.15 5.60 22.14
CA PHE A 226 -4.23 6.74 22.02
C PHE A 226 -4.57 7.60 20.79
N ILE A 227 -4.70 7.00 19.60
CA ILE A 227 -5.00 7.71 18.36
C ILE A 227 -6.32 8.49 18.46
N VAL A 228 -7.41 7.82 18.86
CA VAL A 228 -8.71 8.51 18.99
C VAL A 228 -8.79 9.48 20.18
N GLY A 229 -7.85 9.40 21.11
CA GLY A 229 -7.68 10.29 22.24
C GLY A 229 -6.86 11.56 21.92
N CYS A 230 -6.02 11.50 20.89
CA CYS A 230 -5.06 12.56 20.53
C CYS A 230 -5.59 13.46 19.40
N PRO A 231 -6.14 14.63 19.67
CA PRO A 231 -6.70 15.53 18.65
C PRO A 231 -5.63 16.27 17.84
N GLU A 232 -4.36 16.07 18.13
CA GLU A 232 -3.24 16.71 17.42
C GLU A 232 -2.88 15.95 16.13
N ILE A 233 -3.32 14.70 16.00
CA ILE A 233 -3.07 13.87 14.82
C ILE A 233 -4.39 13.52 14.13
N PRO A 234 -4.42 13.35 12.79
CA PRO A 234 -5.61 12.85 12.10
C PRO A 234 -5.85 11.38 12.43
N LEU A 235 -7.02 10.88 12.09
CA LEU A 235 -7.25 9.44 12.08
C LEU A 235 -6.54 8.78 10.89
N PRO A 236 -6.16 7.49 10.97
CA PRO A 236 -5.56 6.78 9.85
C PRO A 236 -6.53 6.70 8.66
N SER A 237 -5.98 6.71 7.44
CA SER A 237 -6.76 6.57 6.20
C SER A 237 -7.28 5.15 6.02
N TYR A 238 -6.53 4.17 6.50
CA TYR A 238 -6.90 2.76 6.52
C TYR A 238 -6.18 2.02 7.64
N ILE A 239 -6.74 0.86 7.99
CA ILE A 239 -6.16 -0.09 8.93
C ILE A 239 -6.07 -1.43 8.21
N SER A 240 -4.89 -2.06 8.23
CA SER A 240 -4.61 -3.34 7.60
C SER A 240 -4.01 -4.34 8.57
N ILE A 241 -4.09 -5.61 8.24
CA ILE A 241 -3.38 -6.70 8.94
C ILE A 241 -2.14 -7.04 8.10
N PRO A 242 -0.94 -7.16 8.69
CA PRO A 242 0.24 -7.64 7.97
C PRO A 242 -0.01 -9.03 7.38
N ILE A 243 0.31 -9.19 6.10
CA ILE A 243 0.12 -10.44 5.36
C ILE A 243 1.45 -10.99 4.87
N PRO A 244 1.67 -12.31 4.93
CA PRO A 244 2.89 -12.96 4.47
C PRO A 244 2.88 -13.07 2.93
N ILE A 245 3.22 -12.00 2.23
CA ILE A 245 3.26 -11.99 0.76
C ILE A 245 4.50 -12.74 0.27
N PRO A 246 4.37 -13.78 -0.57
CA PRO A 246 5.51 -14.49 -1.13
C PRO A 246 6.57 -13.58 -1.72
N GLY A 247 7.84 -13.89 -1.45
CA GLY A 247 8.99 -13.08 -1.86
C GLY A 247 9.40 -11.99 -0.86
N THR A 248 8.63 -11.74 0.21
CA THR A 248 9.02 -10.79 1.26
C THR A 248 9.80 -11.46 2.40
N PRO A 249 10.69 -10.74 3.11
CA PRO A 249 11.35 -11.29 4.30
C PRO A 249 10.36 -11.78 5.37
N PHE A 250 9.25 -11.07 5.56
CA PHE A 250 8.19 -11.45 6.50
C PHE A 250 7.52 -12.78 6.12
N PHE A 251 7.33 -13.03 4.82
CA PHE A 251 6.80 -14.30 4.35
C PHE A 251 7.70 -15.47 4.73
N TYR A 252 9.01 -15.35 4.47
CA TYR A 252 9.95 -16.42 4.79
C TYR A 252 10.07 -16.64 6.29
N GLU A 253 10.05 -15.57 7.10
CA GLU A 253 10.02 -15.67 8.55
C GLU A 253 8.79 -16.44 9.03
N CYS A 254 7.60 -16.14 8.51
CA CYS A 254 6.37 -16.82 8.86
C CYS A 254 6.35 -18.28 8.37
N LEU A 255 6.88 -18.55 7.18
CA LEU A 255 6.99 -19.90 6.63
C LEU A 255 7.92 -20.78 7.46
N ASP A 256 9.14 -20.29 7.75
CA ASP A 256 10.16 -21.03 8.50
C ASP A 256 9.75 -21.33 9.94
N SER A 257 8.96 -20.43 10.52
CA SER A 257 8.43 -20.61 11.88
C SER A 257 7.09 -21.37 11.93
N GLY A 258 6.56 -21.81 10.77
CA GLY A 258 5.29 -22.53 10.69
C GLY A 258 4.08 -21.70 11.15
N ARG A 259 4.17 -20.36 11.07
CA ARG A 259 3.11 -19.46 11.58
C ARG A 259 2.02 -19.16 10.58
N ILE A 260 2.20 -19.46 9.28
CA ILE A 260 1.13 -19.28 8.30
C ILE A 260 0.03 -20.30 8.59
N LEU A 261 -1.21 -19.85 8.71
CA LEU A 261 -2.32 -20.71 9.11
C LEU A 261 -2.59 -21.80 8.06
N PRO A 262 -2.90 -23.05 8.48
CA PRO A 262 -3.32 -24.11 7.57
C PRO A 262 -4.53 -23.72 6.73
N GLY A 263 -4.54 -24.15 5.46
CA GLY A 263 -5.61 -23.82 4.52
C GLY A 263 -5.53 -22.42 3.95
N THR A 264 -4.47 -21.64 4.22
CA THR A 264 -4.27 -20.30 3.66
C THR A 264 -4.15 -20.35 2.14
N ARG A 265 -4.88 -19.47 1.47
CA ARG A 265 -4.90 -19.29 0.02
C ARG A 265 -4.37 -17.91 -0.35
N PHE A 266 -3.90 -17.73 -1.57
CA PHE A 266 -3.44 -16.40 -2.03
C PHE A 266 -4.51 -15.31 -1.88
N ARG A 267 -5.79 -15.64 -2.08
CA ARG A 267 -6.89 -14.71 -1.90
C ARG A 267 -7.05 -14.20 -0.46
N ASP A 268 -6.58 -14.99 0.51
CA ASP A 268 -6.68 -14.64 1.93
C ASP A 268 -5.62 -13.61 2.32
N LEU A 269 -4.66 -13.32 1.42
CA LEU A 269 -3.64 -12.28 1.58
C LEU A 269 -4.19 -10.91 1.15
N ASP A 270 -5.32 -10.50 1.70
CA ASP A 270 -6.09 -9.31 1.34
C ASP A 270 -5.94 -8.14 2.34
N ALA A 271 -4.97 -8.25 3.25
CA ALA A 271 -4.70 -7.30 4.33
C ALA A 271 -5.86 -7.08 5.34
N THR A 272 -6.90 -7.92 5.27
CA THR A 272 -8.05 -7.91 6.19
C THR A 272 -8.31 -9.27 6.84
N THR A 273 -7.75 -10.33 6.27
CA THR A 273 -7.88 -11.71 6.74
C THR A 273 -6.66 -12.11 7.57
N ILE A 274 -6.88 -12.70 8.73
CA ILE A 274 -5.82 -13.24 9.57
C ILE A 274 -5.28 -14.50 8.90
N SER A 275 -4.05 -14.44 8.43
CA SER A 275 -3.36 -15.52 7.73
C SER A 275 -2.13 -16.04 8.48
N VAL A 276 -1.81 -15.44 9.62
CA VAL A 276 -0.69 -15.79 10.49
C VAL A 276 -1.21 -16.07 11.90
N ALA A 277 -0.64 -17.06 12.57
CA ALA A 277 -0.98 -17.39 13.97
C ALA A 277 -0.84 -16.17 14.88
N THR A 278 -1.83 -15.96 15.73
CA THR A 278 -1.96 -14.80 16.60
C THR A 278 -1.45 -15.09 18.02
N LEU A 279 -1.04 -14.03 18.75
CA LEU A 279 -0.64 -14.15 20.16
C LEU A 279 -1.84 -14.49 21.05
N ASP A 280 -2.97 -13.78 20.84
CA ASP A 280 -4.21 -14.09 21.52
C ASP A 280 -4.91 -15.28 20.85
N PRO A 281 -5.87 -15.93 21.52
CA PRO A 281 -6.66 -17.00 20.91
C PRO A 281 -7.29 -16.58 19.58
N LEU A 282 -7.16 -17.43 18.56
CA LEU A 282 -7.58 -17.08 17.18
C LEU A 282 -9.06 -16.66 17.09
N ALA A 283 -9.94 -17.24 17.91
CA ALA A 283 -11.35 -16.86 17.95
C ALA A 283 -11.55 -15.42 18.44
N GLU A 284 -10.80 -14.99 19.46
CA GLU A 284 -10.82 -13.62 19.99
C GLU A 284 -10.22 -12.63 18.98
N ALA A 285 -9.12 -13.01 18.34
CA ALA A 285 -8.48 -12.23 17.29
C ALA A 285 -9.43 -12.02 16.08
N ALA A 286 -10.16 -13.06 15.69
CA ALA A 286 -11.18 -12.98 14.63
C ALA A 286 -12.36 -12.08 15.00
N GLU A 287 -12.82 -12.13 16.24
CA GLU A 287 -13.86 -11.22 16.74
C GLU A 287 -13.37 -9.77 16.74
N PHE A 288 -12.15 -9.55 17.25
CA PHE A 288 -11.52 -8.24 17.24
C PHE A 288 -11.37 -7.67 15.84
N ALA A 289 -10.92 -8.47 14.86
CA ALA A 289 -10.79 -8.04 13.46
C ALA A 289 -12.13 -7.63 12.86
N ARG A 290 -13.22 -8.37 13.14
CA ARG A 290 -14.59 -8.00 12.73
C ARG A 290 -15.06 -6.70 13.36
N ASP A 291 -14.81 -6.54 14.66
CA ASP A 291 -15.16 -5.32 15.39
C ASP A 291 -14.39 -4.11 14.85
N LEU A 292 -13.10 -4.29 14.53
CA LEU A 292 -12.26 -3.27 13.97
C LEU A 292 -12.73 -2.81 12.58
N GLN A 293 -13.12 -3.73 11.69
CA GLN A 293 -13.66 -3.38 10.38
C GLN A 293 -14.94 -2.54 10.47
N SER A 294 -15.77 -2.78 11.47
CA SER A 294 -17.00 -2.00 11.71
C SER A 294 -16.78 -0.79 12.61
N MET A 295 -15.55 -0.59 13.12
CA MET A 295 -15.20 0.40 14.15
C MET A 295 -16.16 0.34 15.35
N ARG A 296 -16.59 -0.86 15.70
CA ARG A 296 -17.52 -1.08 16.82
C ARG A 296 -16.90 -0.60 18.13
N GLY A 297 -17.65 0.18 18.88
CA GLY A 297 -17.16 0.81 20.11
C GLY A 297 -16.36 2.10 19.91
N TYR A 298 -15.91 2.41 18.69
CA TYR A 298 -15.11 3.60 18.40
C TYR A 298 -15.88 4.77 17.75
N ARG A 299 -17.06 4.54 17.18
CA ARG A 299 -17.80 5.52 16.37
C ARG A 299 -18.02 6.87 17.05
N ALA A 300 -18.52 6.87 18.29
CA ALA A 300 -18.74 8.10 19.05
C ALA A 300 -17.43 8.83 19.39
N ARG A 301 -16.35 8.05 19.60
CA ARG A 301 -15.01 8.57 19.88
C ARG A 301 -14.41 9.18 18.61
N ILE A 302 -14.58 8.54 17.45
CA ILE A 302 -14.18 9.06 16.13
C ILE A 302 -14.88 10.38 15.83
N ALA A 303 -16.19 10.48 16.05
CA ALA A 303 -16.92 11.72 15.87
C ALA A 303 -16.41 12.84 16.77
N ARG A 304 -16.19 12.54 18.05
CA ARG A 304 -15.64 13.49 19.02
C ARG A 304 -14.20 13.89 18.64
N HIS A 305 -13.37 12.96 18.25
CA HIS A 305 -12.01 13.21 17.76
C HIS A 305 -12.04 14.15 16.55
N SER A 306 -12.89 13.88 15.54
CA SER A 306 -12.99 14.70 14.34
C SER A 306 -13.32 16.17 14.64
N VAL A 307 -14.24 16.41 15.58
CA VAL A 307 -14.58 17.77 16.01
C VAL A 307 -13.41 18.45 16.69
N ARG A 308 -12.72 17.75 17.61
CA ARG A 308 -11.55 18.29 18.34
C ARG A 308 -10.37 18.52 17.41
N PHE A 309 -10.10 17.59 16.49
CA PHE A 309 -9.06 17.71 15.46
C PHE A 309 -9.33 18.94 14.57
N ALA A 310 -10.56 19.11 14.09
CA ALA A 310 -10.95 20.26 13.28
C ALA A 310 -10.74 21.59 14.05
N ALA A 311 -11.14 21.63 15.30
CA ALA A 311 -10.96 22.83 16.15
C ALA A 311 -9.48 23.16 16.37
N ALA A 312 -8.62 22.15 16.58
CA ALA A 312 -7.19 22.32 16.78
C ALA A 312 -6.48 22.81 15.50
N ASN A 313 -6.86 22.27 14.33
CA ASN A 313 -6.11 22.46 13.10
C ASN A 313 -6.70 23.49 12.12
N ARG A 314 -7.87 24.08 12.39
CA ARG A 314 -8.51 25.08 11.51
C ARG A 314 -7.68 26.35 11.24
N ARG A 315 -6.68 26.62 12.07
CA ARG A 315 -5.77 27.78 11.90
C ARG A 315 -4.62 27.47 10.96
N HIS A 316 -4.27 26.19 10.80
CA HIS A 316 -3.14 25.72 10.03
C HIS A 316 -3.55 25.22 8.65
N LEU A 317 -4.73 24.59 8.55
CA LEU A 317 -5.22 23.99 7.33
C LEU A 317 -6.35 24.81 6.70
N SER A 318 -6.28 25.00 5.38
CA SER A 318 -7.42 25.56 4.63
C SER A 318 -8.63 24.59 4.72
N PRO A 319 -9.87 25.07 4.46
CA PRO A 319 -11.07 24.22 4.52
C PRO A 319 -10.95 22.93 3.66
N VAL A 320 -10.32 23.01 2.49
CA VAL A 320 -10.10 21.86 1.61
C VAL A 320 -9.15 20.86 2.24
N LYS A 321 -8.04 21.31 2.78
CA LYS A 321 -7.02 20.48 3.44
C LYS A 321 -7.55 19.85 4.73
N LEU A 322 -8.33 20.64 5.49
CA LEU A 322 -9.01 20.14 6.68
C LEU A 322 -10.05 19.06 6.30
N GLY A 323 -10.82 19.29 5.24
CA GLY A 323 -11.75 18.31 4.68
C GLY A 323 -11.06 17.02 4.26
N LEU A 324 -9.89 17.11 3.63
CA LEU A 324 -9.08 15.93 3.27
C LEU A 324 -8.64 15.14 4.52
N ALA A 325 -8.18 15.80 5.56
CA ALA A 325 -7.79 15.14 6.83
C ALA A 325 -9.00 14.48 7.53
N LEU A 326 -10.16 15.12 7.50
CA LEU A 326 -11.41 14.59 8.09
C LEU A 326 -12.02 13.46 7.25
N TYR A 327 -11.70 13.38 5.97
CA TYR A 327 -12.15 12.29 5.09
C TYR A 327 -11.67 10.92 5.60
N ASN A 328 -10.54 10.86 6.29
CA ASN A 328 -10.06 9.64 6.93
C ASN A 328 -11.08 9.07 7.93
N ALA A 329 -11.76 9.92 8.70
CA ALA A 329 -12.82 9.48 9.60
C ALA A 329 -14.00 8.86 8.83
N ALA A 330 -14.34 9.42 7.67
CA ALA A 330 -15.37 8.86 6.79
C ALA A 330 -14.93 7.51 6.19
N LEU A 331 -13.67 7.38 5.78
CA LEU A 331 -13.12 6.11 5.27
C LEU A 331 -13.16 5.01 6.32
N LEU A 332 -12.77 5.29 7.56
CA LEU A 332 -12.87 4.32 8.67
C LEU A 332 -14.31 3.90 8.97
N CYS A 333 -15.27 4.77 8.66
CA CYS A 333 -16.70 4.48 8.82
C CYS A 333 -17.36 3.95 7.53
N GLU A 334 -16.64 3.86 6.41
CA GLU A 334 -17.14 3.45 5.10
C GLU A 334 -17.84 2.08 5.10
N PRO A 335 -17.35 1.05 5.81
CA PRO A 335 -18.06 -0.22 5.92
C PRO A 335 -19.51 -0.06 6.38
N LEU A 336 -19.85 1.05 7.04
CA LEU A 336 -21.21 1.41 7.42
C LEU A 336 -22.04 2.01 6.29
N LEU A 337 -21.38 2.74 5.39
CA LEU A 337 -22.02 3.38 4.24
C LEU A 337 -22.20 2.39 3.08
N THR A 338 -21.31 1.39 2.99
CA THR A 338 -21.35 0.36 1.94
C THR A 338 -22.14 -0.88 2.31
N THR A 339 -22.48 -1.08 3.59
CA THR A 339 -23.42 -2.11 4.06
C THR A 339 -24.89 -1.76 3.82
N LEU A 340 -25.21 -0.62 3.19
CA LEU A 340 -26.49 -0.49 2.52
C LEU A 340 -26.63 -1.64 1.53
N PRO A 341 -27.76 -2.36 1.50
CA PRO A 341 -27.91 -3.58 0.72
C PRO A 341 -27.81 -3.27 -0.77
N LYS A 342 -26.59 -3.21 -1.27
CA LYS A 342 -26.34 -3.48 -2.68
C LYS A 342 -26.65 -4.96 -2.80
N ASN A 343 -27.52 -5.32 -3.72
CA ASN A 343 -28.00 -6.66 -4.08
C ASN A 343 -26.89 -7.73 -4.34
N THR A 344 -25.83 -7.71 -3.58
CA THR A 344 -24.82 -8.77 -3.44
C THR A 344 -25.18 -9.60 -2.21
N GLY A 345 -26.40 -10.11 -2.27
CA GLY A 345 -26.99 -10.79 -1.15
C GLY A 345 -26.37 -12.12 -0.83
N GLN A 346 -25.15 -12.17 -0.34
CA GLN A 346 -24.71 -13.34 0.43
C GLN A 346 -23.39 -13.16 1.20
N ALA A 347 -22.49 -12.30 0.81
CA ALA A 347 -21.10 -12.39 1.31
C ALA A 347 -20.78 -11.54 2.55
N ALA A 348 -21.39 -10.38 2.75
CA ALA A 348 -20.99 -9.44 3.80
C ALA A 348 -21.29 -9.90 5.25
N GLY A 349 -22.13 -10.89 5.43
CA GLY A 349 -22.55 -11.37 6.77
C GLY A 349 -21.77 -12.59 7.31
N ARG A 350 -20.86 -13.18 6.51
CA ARG A 350 -20.23 -14.46 6.85
C ARG A 350 -18.69 -14.48 6.80
N ARG A 351 -18.03 -13.34 6.61
CA ARG A 351 -16.57 -13.33 6.68
C ARG A 351 -16.10 -13.66 8.08
N THR A 352 -15.30 -14.70 8.19
CA THR A 352 -14.68 -15.12 9.46
C THR A 352 -13.41 -14.35 9.75
N HIS A 353 -12.85 -13.66 8.73
CA HIS A 353 -11.55 -12.99 8.79
C HIS A 353 -10.38 -13.87 9.21
N VAL A 354 -10.51 -15.19 8.98
CA VAL A 354 -9.47 -16.18 9.25
C VAL A 354 -9.25 -17.02 7.99
N SER A 355 -8.00 -17.15 7.58
CA SER A 355 -7.59 -17.96 6.42
C SER A 355 -8.13 -19.39 6.47
N GLY A 356 -8.46 -19.90 5.29
CA GLY A 356 -8.91 -21.27 5.10
C GLY A 356 -10.34 -21.57 5.57
N THR A 357 -10.98 -20.66 6.31
CA THR A 357 -12.33 -20.89 6.86
C THR A 357 -13.44 -20.31 5.99
N GLU A 358 -13.12 -19.43 5.06
CA GLU A 358 -14.10 -18.84 4.15
C GLU A 358 -14.50 -19.83 3.06
N PRO A 359 -15.80 -20.02 2.79
CA PRO A 359 -16.25 -20.86 1.69
C PRO A 359 -15.81 -20.27 0.32
N LEU A 360 -15.50 -21.15 -0.62
CA LEU A 360 -15.05 -20.76 -1.98
C LEU A 360 -16.18 -20.25 -2.87
N ASP A 361 -17.41 -20.45 -2.49
CA ASP A 361 -18.58 -20.23 -3.31
C ASP A 361 -18.96 -18.75 -3.42
N GLY A 362 -19.23 -18.36 -4.61
CA GLY A 362 -19.95 -17.13 -4.97
C GLY A 362 -19.10 -15.94 -5.33
N PHE A 363 -17.97 -15.69 -4.66
CA PHE A 363 -17.18 -14.47 -4.91
C PHE A 363 -16.27 -14.57 -6.15
N TYR A 364 -15.80 -15.79 -6.47
CA TYR A 364 -14.82 -16.04 -7.54
C TYR A 364 -15.38 -16.81 -8.73
N ARG A 365 -16.67 -17.09 -8.75
CA ARG A 365 -17.28 -17.63 -9.97
C ARG A 365 -17.47 -16.52 -10.98
N PRO A 366 -16.71 -16.50 -12.09
CA PRO A 366 -16.93 -15.53 -13.13
C PRO A 366 -18.38 -15.63 -13.62
N LYS A 367 -19.02 -14.49 -13.84
CA LYS A 367 -20.40 -14.42 -14.37
C LYS A 367 -20.50 -14.83 -15.86
N PHE A 368 -19.39 -15.20 -16.45
CA PHE A 368 -19.26 -15.64 -17.84
C PHE A 368 -18.63 -17.04 -17.89
N ARG A 369 -18.83 -17.72 -19.00
CA ARG A 369 -18.21 -19.03 -19.22
C ARG A 369 -16.71 -18.85 -19.41
N VAL A 370 -15.91 -19.45 -18.55
CA VAL A 370 -14.45 -19.47 -18.67
C VAL A 370 -14.06 -20.60 -19.63
N ASP A 371 -13.13 -20.33 -20.54
CA ASP A 371 -12.48 -21.37 -21.32
C ASP A 371 -11.69 -22.29 -20.37
N SER A 372 -11.78 -23.60 -20.59
CA SER A 372 -11.12 -24.61 -19.74
C SER A 372 -9.62 -24.38 -19.56
N ARG A 373 -8.95 -23.76 -20.52
CA ARG A 373 -7.53 -23.40 -20.47
C ARG A 373 -7.21 -22.38 -19.33
N PHE A 374 -8.20 -21.54 -18.98
CA PHE A 374 -8.04 -20.49 -17.97
C PHE A 374 -8.71 -20.84 -16.65
N GLU A 375 -9.31 -22.03 -16.54
CA GLU A 375 -10.08 -22.41 -15.35
C GLU A 375 -9.23 -22.36 -14.07
N LYS A 376 -7.96 -22.77 -14.15
CA LYS A 376 -6.99 -22.70 -13.05
C LYS A 376 -6.77 -21.26 -12.54
N ALA A 377 -6.75 -20.27 -13.43
CA ALA A 377 -6.55 -18.86 -13.05
C ALA A 377 -7.71 -18.27 -12.24
N PHE A 378 -8.90 -18.90 -12.28
CA PHE A 378 -10.07 -18.50 -11.51
C PHE A 378 -10.29 -19.33 -10.25
N GLN A 379 -9.42 -20.28 -9.97
CA GLN A 379 -9.46 -21.06 -8.74
C GLN A 379 -8.51 -20.45 -7.72
N PRO A 380 -8.93 -20.29 -6.44
CA PRO A 380 -8.03 -19.80 -5.41
C PRO A 380 -6.90 -20.79 -5.18
N THR A 381 -5.68 -20.37 -5.47
CA THR A 381 -4.49 -21.17 -5.22
C THR A 381 -4.26 -21.31 -3.73
N VAL A 382 -4.07 -22.52 -3.26
CA VAL A 382 -3.67 -22.82 -1.89
C VAL A 382 -2.20 -22.46 -1.73
N LEU A 383 -1.87 -21.68 -0.71
CA LEU A 383 -0.48 -21.36 -0.33
C LEU A 383 0.05 -22.40 0.67
N ILE A 384 -0.72 -22.64 1.72
CA ILE A 384 -0.44 -23.65 2.74
C ILE A 384 -1.63 -24.60 2.80
N ASP A 385 -1.39 -25.90 2.70
CA ASP A 385 -2.46 -26.91 2.72
C ASP A 385 -3.08 -27.06 4.12
N ALA A 386 -4.11 -27.92 4.22
CA ALA A 386 -4.79 -28.18 5.49
C ALA A 386 -3.88 -28.88 6.54
N ARG A 387 -2.75 -29.44 6.14
CA ARG A 387 -1.74 -30.08 7.00
C ARG A 387 -0.65 -29.11 7.44
N GLY A 388 -0.67 -27.86 6.93
CA GLY A 388 0.36 -26.85 7.20
C GLY A 388 1.57 -26.94 6.26
N CYS A 389 1.49 -27.68 5.14
CA CYS A 389 2.56 -27.83 4.18
C CYS A 389 2.45 -26.79 3.06
N LEU A 390 3.60 -26.28 2.61
CA LEU A 390 3.68 -25.41 1.44
C LEU A 390 3.20 -26.18 0.19
N ASN A 391 2.43 -25.51 -0.65
CA ASN A 391 1.97 -26.07 -1.93
C ASN A 391 3.18 -26.40 -2.82
N GLU A 392 3.26 -27.66 -3.27
CA GLU A 392 4.36 -28.17 -4.08
C GLU A 392 4.51 -27.43 -5.42
N GLU A 393 3.40 -26.94 -6.02
CA GLU A 393 3.43 -26.21 -7.31
C GLU A 393 4.21 -24.88 -7.25
N ILE A 394 4.42 -24.33 -6.06
CA ILE A 394 5.14 -23.05 -5.87
C ILE A 394 6.45 -23.21 -5.09
N ALA A 395 6.78 -24.41 -4.64
CA ALA A 395 7.90 -24.67 -3.74
C ALA A 395 9.24 -24.24 -4.35
N ASP A 396 9.46 -24.54 -5.63
CA ASP A 396 10.70 -24.19 -6.33
C ASP A 396 10.86 -22.68 -6.51
N ASP A 397 9.79 -21.97 -6.87
CA ASP A 397 9.79 -20.51 -6.99
C ASP A 397 10.07 -19.85 -5.62
N ILE A 398 9.48 -20.37 -4.55
CA ILE A 398 9.71 -19.89 -3.18
C ILE A 398 11.16 -20.11 -2.75
N ALA A 399 11.74 -21.26 -3.06
CA ALA A 399 13.16 -21.56 -2.76
C ALA A 399 14.09 -20.61 -3.52
N ALA A 400 13.86 -20.41 -4.82
CA ALA A 400 14.66 -19.51 -5.66
C ALA A 400 14.55 -18.05 -5.19
N GLY A 401 13.34 -17.61 -4.82
CA GLY A 401 13.13 -16.26 -4.27
C GLY A 401 13.85 -16.04 -2.94
N ARG A 402 13.93 -17.06 -2.08
CA ARG A 402 14.69 -17.02 -0.83
C ARG A 402 16.19 -16.82 -1.08
N ASP A 403 16.75 -17.58 -1.99
CA ASP A 403 18.16 -17.50 -2.34
C ASP A 403 18.53 -16.12 -2.90
N ALA A 404 17.64 -15.51 -3.65
CA ALA A 404 17.82 -14.15 -4.17
C ALA A 404 17.80 -13.06 -3.09
N LEU A 405 17.20 -13.30 -1.91
CA LEU A 405 17.20 -12.37 -0.78
C LEU A 405 18.45 -12.46 0.11
N LEU A 406 19.09 -13.64 0.17
CA LEU A 406 20.23 -13.88 1.07
C LEU A 406 21.41 -12.92 0.87
N PRO A 407 21.87 -12.61 -0.35
CA PRO A 407 22.98 -11.68 -0.55
C PRO A 407 22.72 -10.24 -0.11
N ARG A 408 21.44 -9.85 0.00
CA ARG A 408 21.02 -8.47 0.29
C ARG A 408 20.97 -8.13 1.78
N ARG A 409 20.91 -9.14 2.65
CA ARG A 409 21.00 -8.95 4.11
C ARG A 409 22.35 -8.43 4.59
N GLY A 410 23.43 -8.62 3.78
CA GLY A 410 24.76 -8.11 4.07
C GLY A 410 25.06 -6.71 3.54
N ALA A 411 24.18 -6.12 2.73
CA ALA A 411 24.42 -4.84 2.06
C ALA A 411 23.83 -3.62 2.79
N VAL A 412 23.34 -3.78 4.01
CA VAL A 412 22.99 -2.64 4.88
C VAL A 412 24.29 -2.10 5.47
N ALA A 413 25.08 -1.45 4.61
CA ALA A 413 26.16 -0.61 5.06
C ALA A 413 25.59 0.72 5.54
N ALA A 414 26.08 1.12 6.70
CA ALA A 414 25.92 2.38 7.37
C ALA A 414 25.60 3.60 6.45
N VAL A 415 24.55 4.32 6.79
CA VAL A 415 24.38 5.74 6.47
C VAL A 415 24.67 6.54 7.73
#